data_7fe1346518332e5d978b350ff4c0e36a
#
_entry.id   7fe1346518332e5d978b350ff4c0e36a
#
_cell.length_a   1.000
_cell.length_b   1.000
_cell.length_c   1.000
_cell.angle_alpha   90.00
_cell.angle_beta   90.00
_cell.angle_gamma   90.00
#
_symmetry.space_group_name_H-M   'P 1'
#
loop_
_entity.id
_entity.type
_entity.pdbx_description
1 polymer ?
#
loop_
_entity_poly.entity_id
_entity_poly.type
_entity_poly.pdbx_seq_one_letter_code
_entity_poly.pdbx_strand_id
1 'polypeptide(L)'
;SKTLFQNTLLEKGQTLFQKLNDYRELIPKVATSEKPVITPKETGSTITFKDTHPKPKFWIKNITLSGKTPETTISGSIMNITSHPKKTNLPLTISYHSKGKDSLILNYELDNITDSQNISFSHTKPFSTDVYNGLNITQAKSQKKGKLTLINNKLNGNIAIQINQIQYQDTTSKTNTKLDTIIKKVIQRNKTIDCMITLSGTPKSPNLSISSDIDKKIQFSLKEETNAILRQKKQAIKKELNKAITKEEKVLTAQFTKTYAQTIKNQEKEIQKLENQIKDHLNKLT
;
A
#
# COMPACT_ATOMS: atom_id res chain seq x y z
N SER A 1 -7.97 0.95 13.02
CA SER A 1 -7.94 0.73 11.55
C SER A 1 -6.52 0.52 11.02
N LYS A 2 -5.49 1.11 11.66
CA LYS A 2 -4.07 0.86 11.33
C LYS A 2 -3.73 -0.63 11.48
N THR A 3 -4.21 -1.28 12.54
CA THR A 3 -4.03 -2.71 12.82
C THR A 3 -4.71 -3.60 11.78
N LEU A 4 -5.91 -3.25 11.33
CA LEU A 4 -6.65 -4.04 10.32
C LEU A 4 -6.03 -3.91 8.92
N PHE A 5 -5.60 -2.70 8.55
CA PHE A 5 -4.92 -2.47 7.27
C PHE A 5 -3.50 -3.06 7.27
N GLN A 6 -2.78 -2.96 8.39
CA GLN A 6 -1.47 -3.57 8.56
C GLN A 6 -1.54 -5.09 8.53
N ASN A 7 -2.50 -5.72 9.24
CA ASN A 7 -2.66 -7.18 9.26
C ASN A 7 -3.03 -7.73 7.89
N THR A 8 -3.96 -7.11 7.16
CA THR A 8 -4.35 -7.57 5.83
C THR A 8 -3.24 -7.40 4.78
N LEU A 9 -2.43 -6.34 4.88
CA LEU A 9 -1.27 -6.13 4.00
C LEU A 9 -0.10 -7.05 4.37
N LEU A 10 0.15 -7.27 5.66
CA LEU A 10 1.16 -8.20 6.16
C LEU A 10 0.82 -9.65 5.78
N GLU A 11 -0.43 -10.10 5.98
CA GLU A 11 -0.86 -11.45 5.61
C GLU A 11 -0.77 -11.68 4.09
N LYS A 12 -1.22 -10.73 3.28
CA LYS A 12 -1.09 -10.82 1.83
C LYS A 12 0.36 -10.74 1.36
N GLY A 13 1.18 -9.93 2.02
CA GLY A 13 2.62 -9.83 1.76
C GLY A 13 3.35 -11.13 2.13
N GLN A 14 3.05 -11.70 3.28
CA GLN A 14 3.59 -12.99 3.72
C GLN A 14 3.14 -14.14 2.80
N THR A 15 1.89 -14.16 2.38
CA THR A 15 1.36 -15.16 1.43
C THR A 15 2.04 -15.06 0.06
N LEU A 16 2.33 -13.84 -0.42
CA LEU A 16 3.07 -13.62 -1.66
C LEU A 16 4.54 -14.06 -1.54
N PHE A 17 5.15 -13.78 -0.39
CA PHE A 17 6.53 -14.21 -0.09
C PHE A 17 6.64 -15.74 0.06
N GLN A 18 5.67 -16.37 0.72
CA GLN A 18 5.59 -17.84 0.80
C GLN A 18 5.45 -18.45 -0.60
N LYS A 19 4.52 -17.95 -1.42
CA LYS A 19 4.39 -18.42 -2.80
C LYS A 19 5.66 -18.24 -3.63
N LEU A 20 6.37 -17.13 -3.49
CA LEU A 20 7.67 -16.92 -4.15
C LEU A 20 8.74 -17.91 -3.67
N ASN A 21 8.71 -18.25 -2.39
CA ASN A 21 9.63 -19.24 -1.81
C ASN A 21 9.27 -20.66 -2.30
N ASP A 22 7.98 -21.00 -2.38
CA ASP A 22 7.51 -22.26 -2.94
C ASP A 22 7.88 -22.41 -4.42
N TYR A 23 7.81 -21.33 -5.20
CA TYR A 23 8.30 -21.33 -6.59
C TYR A 23 9.81 -21.49 -6.69
N ARG A 24 10.58 -21.04 -5.68
CA ARG A 24 12.03 -21.25 -5.62
C ARG A 24 12.39 -22.72 -5.38
N GLU A 25 11.54 -23.47 -4.68
CA GLU A 25 11.73 -24.92 -4.46
C GLU A 25 11.36 -25.73 -5.72
N LEU A 26 10.50 -25.19 -6.60
CA LEU A 26 10.15 -25.78 -7.88
C LEU A 26 11.21 -25.57 -8.97
N ILE A 27 12.21 -24.70 -8.74
CA ILE A 27 13.39 -24.63 -9.60
C ILE A 27 14.18 -25.93 -9.35
N PRO A 28 14.30 -26.83 -10.35
CA PRO A 28 15.02 -28.08 -10.15
C PRO A 28 16.41 -27.76 -9.62
N LYS A 29 16.71 -28.15 -8.38
CA LYS A 29 18.10 -28.21 -7.94
C LYS A 29 18.78 -29.08 -8.96
N VAL A 30 19.68 -28.49 -9.74
CA VAL A 30 20.50 -29.28 -10.68
C VAL A 30 21.11 -30.40 -9.83
N ALA A 31 20.58 -31.59 -10.05
CA ALA A 31 21.11 -32.76 -9.35
C ALA A 31 22.63 -32.74 -9.57
N THR A 32 23.36 -32.58 -8.50
CA THR A 32 24.78 -32.84 -8.54
C THR A 32 24.91 -34.29 -8.98
N SER A 33 25.14 -34.49 -10.27
CA SER A 33 25.39 -35.81 -10.81
C SER A 33 26.47 -36.44 -9.93
N GLU A 34 26.12 -37.50 -9.25
CA GLU A 34 27.12 -38.37 -8.60
C GLU A 34 28.21 -38.61 -9.62
N LYS A 35 29.42 -38.28 -9.22
CA LYS A 35 30.57 -38.54 -10.08
C LYS A 35 30.57 -40.02 -10.37
N PRO A 36 30.57 -40.48 -11.63
CA PRO A 36 30.64 -41.89 -11.93
C PRO A 36 31.89 -42.44 -11.26
N VAL A 37 31.71 -43.51 -10.49
CA VAL A 37 32.83 -44.27 -9.92
C VAL A 37 33.62 -44.82 -11.11
N ILE A 38 34.74 -44.19 -11.42
CA ILE A 38 35.64 -44.62 -12.47
C ILE A 38 36.45 -45.76 -11.88
N THR A 39 36.12 -46.99 -12.24
CA THR A 39 37.02 -48.15 -12.00
C THR A 39 38.32 -47.93 -12.76
N PRO A 40 39.49 -48.01 -12.10
CA PRO A 40 40.76 -47.80 -12.78
C PRO A 40 40.98 -48.92 -13.82
N LYS A 41 41.10 -48.54 -15.07
CA LYS A 41 41.67 -49.44 -16.10
C LYS A 41 43.17 -49.52 -15.93
N GLU A 42 43.68 -50.70 -15.81
CA GLU A 42 45.09 -51.00 -15.41
C GLU A 42 46.14 -50.58 -16.41
N THR A 43 46.02 -49.95 -17.45
CA THR A 43 47.07 -49.42 -18.32
C THR A 43 46.57 -48.32 -19.23
N GLY A 44 46.90 -47.09 -18.88
CA GLY A 44 46.74 -45.93 -19.71
C GLY A 44 46.66 -44.65 -18.84
N SER A 45 47.43 -43.63 -19.17
CA SER A 45 47.30 -42.31 -18.54
C SER A 45 46.02 -41.63 -19.05
N THR A 46 45.06 -41.42 -18.16
CA THR A 46 43.86 -40.63 -18.51
C THR A 46 44.25 -39.17 -18.54
N ILE A 47 44.43 -38.63 -19.75
CA ILE A 47 44.63 -37.18 -19.93
C ILE A 47 43.27 -36.53 -19.83
N THR A 48 42.96 -35.92 -18.71
CA THR A 48 41.74 -35.10 -18.55
C THR A 48 42.02 -33.74 -19.20
N PHE A 49 41.52 -33.53 -20.40
CA PHE A 49 41.49 -32.21 -21.00
C PHE A 49 40.52 -31.36 -20.17
N LYS A 50 41.04 -30.42 -19.38
CA LYS A 50 40.22 -29.38 -18.80
C LYS A 50 39.64 -28.57 -19.96
N ASP A 51 38.36 -28.69 -20.16
CA ASP A 51 37.66 -27.78 -21.07
C ASP A 51 37.78 -26.36 -20.51
N THR A 52 38.75 -25.62 -21.03
CA THR A 52 39.08 -24.26 -20.57
C THR A 52 37.93 -23.27 -20.79
N HIS A 53 36.95 -23.63 -21.62
CA HIS A 53 35.78 -22.80 -21.92
C HIS A 53 34.53 -23.68 -22.08
N PRO A 54 34.04 -24.37 -21.01
CA PRO A 54 32.87 -25.19 -21.15
C PRO A 54 31.69 -24.29 -21.62
N LYS A 55 31.20 -24.59 -22.82
CA LYS A 55 29.99 -23.94 -23.35
C LYS A 55 28.78 -24.22 -22.42
N PRO A 56 27.83 -23.33 -22.28
CA PRO A 56 26.61 -23.65 -21.56
C PRO A 56 25.95 -24.88 -22.19
N LYS A 57 25.44 -25.82 -21.37
CA LYS A 57 24.71 -27.00 -21.82
C LYS A 57 23.46 -26.62 -22.62
N PHE A 58 22.83 -25.51 -22.20
CA PHE A 58 21.78 -24.85 -22.95
C PHE A 58 21.83 -23.35 -22.72
N TRP A 59 21.35 -22.60 -23.71
CA TRP A 59 21.14 -21.17 -23.65
C TRP A 59 19.93 -20.80 -24.49
N ILE A 60 18.86 -20.44 -23.80
CA ILE A 60 17.64 -19.92 -24.41
C ILE A 60 17.74 -18.39 -24.43
N LYS A 61 17.95 -17.84 -25.60
CA LYS A 61 18.18 -16.40 -25.75
C LYS A 61 16.92 -15.59 -25.50
N ASN A 62 15.77 -16.07 -25.96
CA ASN A 62 14.50 -15.37 -25.79
C ASN A 62 13.34 -16.35 -25.82
N ILE A 63 12.38 -16.12 -24.90
CA ILE A 63 11.05 -16.72 -24.90
C ILE A 63 10.06 -15.57 -24.94
N THR A 64 9.15 -15.56 -25.90
CA THR A 64 8.07 -14.59 -25.99
C THR A 64 6.78 -15.20 -25.47
N LEU A 65 6.08 -14.48 -24.61
CA LEU A 65 4.77 -14.84 -24.08
C LEU A 65 3.73 -13.88 -24.64
N SER A 66 2.62 -14.43 -25.16
CA SER A 66 1.47 -13.62 -25.57
C SER A 66 0.18 -14.37 -25.32
N GLY A 67 -0.87 -13.64 -24.96
CA GLY A 67 -2.19 -14.21 -24.71
C GLY A 67 -3.26 -13.13 -24.72
N LYS A 68 -4.49 -13.53 -25.03
CA LYS A 68 -5.64 -12.64 -25.00
C LYS A 68 -6.84 -13.36 -24.41
N THR A 69 -7.47 -12.74 -23.44
CA THR A 69 -8.78 -13.11 -22.89
C THR A 69 -9.79 -12.00 -23.21
N PRO A 70 -11.09 -12.18 -23.02
CA PRO A 70 -12.07 -11.11 -23.20
C PRO A 70 -11.78 -9.85 -22.39
N GLU A 71 -11.15 -9.99 -21.21
CA GLU A 71 -10.92 -8.90 -20.27
C GLU A 71 -9.47 -8.39 -20.23
N THR A 72 -8.51 -9.21 -20.70
CA THR A 72 -7.09 -8.91 -20.50
C THR A 72 -6.25 -9.37 -21.68
N THR A 73 -5.33 -8.52 -22.11
CA THR A 73 -4.25 -8.88 -23.04
C THR A 73 -2.96 -9.04 -22.25
N ILE A 74 -2.23 -10.12 -22.51
CA ILE A 74 -0.97 -10.46 -21.84
C ILE A 74 0.14 -10.46 -22.87
N SER A 75 1.28 -9.88 -22.53
CA SER A 75 2.52 -9.97 -23.29
C SER A 75 3.72 -10.03 -22.35
N GLY A 76 4.80 -10.64 -22.80
CA GLY A 76 6.00 -10.72 -21.99
C GLY A 76 7.15 -11.37 -22.71
N SER A 77 8.32 -11.33 -22.09
CA SER A 77 9.51 -12.01 -22.58
C SER A 77 10.37 -12.48 -21.41
N ILE A 78 11.09 -13.55 -21.66
CA ILE A 78 12.16 -14.05 -20.76
C ILE A 78 13.40 -14.16 -21.60
N MET A 79 14.50 -13.54 -21.16
CA MET A 79 15.75 -13.51 -21.92
C MET A 79 16.89 -14.11 -21.12
N ASN A 80 17.80 -14.76 -21.83
CA ASN A 80 19.08 -15.27 -21.33
C ASN A 80 18.96 -16.34 -20.25
N ILE A 81 18.06 -17.31 -20.41
CA ILE A 81 18.04 -18.51 -19.54
C ILE A 81 19.21 -19.40 -19.96
N THR A 82 20.14 -19.66 -19.05
CA THR A 82 21.35 -20.45 -19.36
C THR A 82 21.75 -21.34 -18.20
N SER A 83 22.37 -22.48 -18.52
CA SER A 83 22.96 -23.38 -17.52
C SER A 83 24.28 -22.84 -16.91
N HIS A 84 24.91 -21.83 -17.52
CA HIS A 84 26.13 -21.21 -17.06
C HIS A 84 26.06 -19.68 -17.12
N PRO A 85 25.33 -19.06 -16.21
CA PRO A 85 25.06 -17.61 -16.25
C PRO A 85 26.32 -16.75 -16.28
N LYS A 86 27.34 -17.11 -15.47
CA LYS A 86 28.64 -16.39 -15.41
C LYS A 86 29.42 -16.35 -16.72
N LYS A 87 29.10 -17.25 -17.67
CA LYS A 87 29.82 -17.34 -18.95
C LYS A 87 29.16 -16.55 -20.05
N THR A 88 27.84 -16.41 -20.02
CA THR A 88 27.13 -15.60 -21.00
C THR A 88 27.32 -14.13 -20.74
N ASN A 89 27.65 -13.73 -19.51
CA ASN A 89 27.84 -12.35 -19.07
C ASN A 89 26.62 -11.47 -19.33
N LEU A 90 25.45 -12.10 -19.48
CA LEU A 90 24.18 -11.41 -19.75
C LEU A 90 23.22 -11.66 -18.59
N PRO A 91 22.48 -10.64 -18.15
CA PRO A 91 21.49 -10.81 -17.10
C PRO A 91 20.30 -11.65 -17.59
N LEU A 92 19.73 -12.45 -16.70
CA LEU A 92 18.40 -13.02 -16.89
C LEU A 92 17.39 -11.89 -16.71
N THR A 93 16.58 -11.62 -17.72
CA THR A 93 15.51 -10.63 -17.63
C THR A 93 14.15 -11.26 -17.88
N ILE A 94 13.15 -10.83 -17.11
CA ILE A 94 11.76 -11.21 -17.31
C ILE A 94 10.96 -9.92 -17.38
N SER A 95 10.18 -9.77 -18.45
CA SER A 95 9.18 -8.72 -18.55
C SER A 95 7.79 -9.34 -18.71
N TYR A 96 6.82 -8.78 -18.02
CA TYR A 96 5.43 -9.19 -18.09
C TYR A 96 4.53 -7.96 -18.09
N HIS A 97 3.61 -7.92 -19.04
CA HIS A 97 2.63 -6.85 -19.17
C HIS A 97 1.25 -7.47 -19.30
N SER A 98 0.32 -7.05 -18.45
CA SER A 98 -1.10 -7.28 -18.66
C SER A 98 -1.83 -5.95 -18.82
N LYS A 99 -2.78 -5.90 -19.73
CA LYS A 99 -3.59 -4.71 -20.02
C LYS A 99 -5.07 -5.08 -19.99
N GLY A 100 -5.83 -4.46 -19.08
CA GLY A 100 -7.25 -4.68 -18.87
C GLY A 100 -7.76 -3.83 -17.70
N LYS A 101 -8.86 -4.25 -17.08
CA LYS A 101 -9.36 -3.64 -15.82
C LYS A 101 -8.31 -3.74 -14.71
N ASP A 102 -7.61 -4.86 -14.67
CA ASP A 102 -6.46 -5.13 -13.82
C ASP A 102 -5.22 -5.14 -14.71
N SER A 103 -4.38 -4.13 -14.59
CA SER A 103 -3.17 -3.98 -15.42
C SER A 103 -1.92 -4.10 -14.57
N LEU A 104 -0.99 -4.96 -14.99
CA LEU A 104 0.28 -5.21 -14.31
C LEU A 104 1.43 -5.09 -15.31
N ILE A 105 2.44 -4.34 -14.93
CA ILE A 105 3.75 -4.35 -15.56
C ILE A 105 4.72 -4.87 -14.52
N LEU A 106 5.47 -5.91 -14.85
CA LEU A 106 6.49 -6.50 -13.99
C LEU A 106 7.78 -6.65 -14.78
N ASN A 107 8.87 -6.16 -14.23
CA ASN A 107 10.21 -6.42 -14.75
C ASN A 107 11.05 -7.02 -13.64
N TYR A 108 11.78 -8.07 -13.97
CA TYR A 108 12.75 -8.73 -13.12
C TYR A 108 14.07 -8.85 -13.86
N GLU A 109 15.14 -8.58 -13.16
CA GLU A 109 16.50 -8.73 -13.67
C GLU A 109 17.36 -9.41 -12.62
N LEU A 110 18.06 -10.46 -13.03
CA LEU A 110 19.09 -11.12 -12.25
C LEU A 110 20.43 -10.90 -12.95
N ASP A 111 21.28 -10.08 -12.35
CA ASP A 111 22.67 -9.94 -12.77
C ASP A 111 23.50 -11.08 -12.14
N ASN A 112 23.94 -11.95 -13.00
CA ASN A 112 24.69 -13.15 -12.61
C ASN A 112 26.17 -12.88 -12.24
N ILE A 113 26.64 -11.66 -12.48
CA ILE A 113 28.02 -11.24 -12.14
C ILE A 113 28.03 -10.74 -10.70
N THR A 114 27.14 -9.82 -10.40
CA THR A 114 27.03 -9.19 -9.07
C THR A 114 26.10 -9.93 -8.12
N ASP A 115 25.44 -10.99 -8.58
CA ASP A 115 24.38 -11.72 -7.86
C ASP A 115 23.28 -10.76 -7.33
N SER A 116 23.01 -9.71 -8.11
CA SER A 116 21.98 -8.74 -7.78
C SER A 116 20.68 -9.07 -8.48
N GLN A 117 19.57 -8.92 -7.76
CA GLN A 117 18.22 -9.10 -8.28
C GLN A 117 17.47 -7.79 -8.16
N ASN A 118 16.87 -7.36 -9.26
CA ASN A 118 16.04 -6.17 -9.34
C ASN A 118 14.65 -6.54 -9.78
N ILE A 119 13.65 -6.09 -9.01
CA ILE A 119 12.24 -6.22 -9.36
C ILE A 119 11.64 -4.84 -9.43
N SER A 120 10.96 -4.52 -10.51
CA SER A 120 10.10 -3.34 -10.60
C SER A 120 8.71 -3.72 -11.08
N PHE A 121 7.70 -3.12 -10.50
CA PHE A 121 6.33 -3.36 -10.93
C PHE A 121 5.47 -2.11 -10.87
N SER A 122 4.46 -2.09 -11.72
CA SER A 122 3.36 -1.12 -11.69
C SER A 122 2.06 -1.89 -11.86
N HIS A 123 1.18 -1.79 -10.87
CA HIS A 123 -0.09 -2.50 -10.84
C HIS A 123 -1.23 -1.50 -10.65
N THR A 124 -2.21 -1.55 -11.52
CA THR A 124 -3.41 -0.71 -11.45
C THR A 124 -4.64 -1.59 -11.49
N LYS A 125 -5.52 -1.42 -10.50
CA LYS A 125 -6.78 -2.17 -10.45
C LYS A 125 -7.90 -1.37 -9.79
N PRO A 126 -9.17 -1.71 -10.05
CA PRO A 126 -10.29 -1.24 -9.26
C PRO A 126 -10.11 -1.64 -7.78
N PHE A 127 -10.62 -0.80 -6.90
CA PHE A 127 -10.53 -1.01 -5.45
C PHE A 127 -11.86 -0.69 -4.79
N SER A 128 -12.32 -1.55 -3.91
CA SER A 128 -13.49 -1.36 -3.05
C SER A 128 -13.23 -1.98 -1.70
N THR A 129 -13.74 -1.39 -0.63
CA THR A 129 -13.58 -1.91 0.75
C THR A 129 -14.52 -1.19 1.72
N ASP A 130 -14.83 -1.86 2.82
CA ASP A 130 -15.44 -1.23 3.99
C ASP A 130 -14.40 -0.36 4.71
N VAL A 131 -14.83 0.80 5.18
CA VAL A 131 -13.93 1.77 5.81
C VAL A 131 -14.28 2.01 7.27
N TYR A 132 -15.53 2.41 7.55
CA TYR A 132 -15.96 2.78 8.89
C TYR A 132 -17.48 2.73 9.05
N ASN A 133 -18.00 1.93 10.00
CA ASN A 133 -19.42 1.90 10.39
C ASN A 133 -20.41 2.00 9.21
N GLY A 134 -20.27 1.10 8.22
CA GLY A 134 -21.11 1.05 7.01
C GLY A 134 -20.78 2.14 5.97
N LEU A 135 -19.76 2.93 6.16
CA LEU A 135 -19.19 3.76 5.12
C LEU A 135 -18.24 2.92 4.28
N ASN A 136 -18.56 2.74 3.02
CA ASN A 136 -17.83 1.86 2.10
C ASN A 136 -17.21 2.68 0.96
N ILE A 137 -16.04 2.26 0.49
CA ILE A 137 -15.53 2.66 -0.82
C ILE A 137 -16.14 1.73 -1.84
N THR A 138 -17.05 2.25 -2.67
CA THR A 138 -17.71 1.47 -3.72
C THR A 138 -16.92 1.46 -5.01
N GLN A 139 -16.19 2.54 -5.27
CA GLN A 139 -15.36 2.68 -6.46
C GLN A 139 -14.14 3.51 -6.13
N ALA A 140 -12.97 2.98 -6.50
CA ALA A 140 -11.72 3.69 -6.50
C ALA A 140 -10.75 3.04 -7.48
N LYS A 141 -9.65 3.71 -7.80
CA LYS A 141 -8.55 3.18 -8.60
C LYS A 141 -7.30 3.09 -7.74
N SER A 142 -6.84 1.87 -7.50
CA SER A 142 -5.59 1.60 -6.80
C SER A 142 -4.45 1.48 -7.78
N GLN A 143 -3.40 2.28 -7.60
CA GLN A 143 -2.14 2.21 -8.32
C GLN A 143 -1.04 1.85 -7.34
N LYS A 144 -0.26 0.83 -7.67
CA LYS A 144 0.88 0.38 -6.87
C LYS A 144 2.11 0.38 -7.76
N LYS A 145 3.17 1.05 -7.33
CA LYS A 145 4.47 1.04 -8.01
C LYS A 145 5.53 0.64 -7.00
N GLY A 146 6.35 -0.33 -7.36
CA GLY A 146 7.38 -0.82 -6.47
C GLY A 146 8.69 -1.07 -7.19
N LYS A 147 9.77 -0.90 -6.42
CA LYS A 147 11.11 -1.30 -6.82
C LYS A 147 11.76 -2.01 -5.64
N LEU A 148 12.25 -3.22 -5.88
CA LEU A 148 12.92 -4.07 -4.89
C LEU A 148 14.27 -4.47 -5.44
N THR A 149 15.28 -4.46 -4.61
CA THR A 149 16.65 -4.88 -4.95
C THR A 149 17.16 -5.81 -3.88
N LEU A 150 17.73 -6.93 -4.30
CA LEU A 150 18.39 -7.88 -3.43
C LEU A 150 19.85 -7.99 -3.88
N ILE A 151 20.79 -7.60 -3.01
CA ILE A 151 22.23 -7.66 -3.25
C ILE A 151 22.89 -8.25 -2.00
N ASN A 152 23.69 -9.27 -2.16
CA ASN A 152 24.41 -9.92 -1.05
C ASN A 152 23.49 -10.25 0.13
N ASN A 153 22.31 -10.83 -0.15
CA ASN A 153 21.28 -11.17 0.84
C ASN A 153 20.70 -9.95 1.61
N LYS A 154 20.94 -8.73 1.14
CA LYS A 154 20.34 -7.50 1.67
C LYS A 154 19.20 -7.06 0.76
N LEU A 155 18.00 -7.01 1.34
CA LEU A 155 16.79 -6.56 0.69
C LEU A 155 16.62 -5.06 0.93
N ASN A 156 16.40 -4.29 -0.14
CA ASN A 156 16.00 -2.90 -0.09
C ASN A 156 14.90 -2.66 -1.10
N GLY A 157 13.95 -1.80 -0.75
CA GLY A 157 12.92 -1.45 -1.71
C GLY A 157 11.86 -0.52 -1.15
N ASN A 158 11.06 -0.02 -2.07
CA ASN A 158 9.91 0.81 -1.75
C ASN A 158 8.73 0.46 -2.65
N ILE A 159 7.53 0.61 -2.09
CA ILE A 159 6.28 0.42 -2.80
C ILE A 159 5.40 1.64 -2.51
N ALA A 160 5.12 2.43 -3.52
CA ALA A 160 4.14 3.51 -3.46
C ALA A 160 2.76 2.95 -3.82
N ILE A 161 1.78 3.23 -2.97
CA ILE A 161 0.37 2.88 -3.20
C ILE A 161 -0.41 4.18 -3.23
N GLN A 162 -1.13 4.40 -4.32
CA GLN A 162 -2.01 5.54 -4.48
C GLN A 162 -3.42 5.06 -4.77
N ILE A 163 -4.40 5.49 -3.98
CA ILE A 163 -5.81 5.22 -4.20
C ILE A 163 -6.47 6.54 -4.61
N ASN A 164 -7.03 6.56 -5.81
CA ASN A 164 -7.60 7.76 -6.43
C ASN A 164 -9.05 7.56 -6.80
N GLN A 165 -9.76 8.66 -7.09
CA GLN A 165 -11.15 8.66 -7.58
C GLN A 165 -12.08 7.92 -6.60
N ILE A 166 -11.87 8.12 -5.29
CA ILE A 166 -12.61 7.42 -4.26
C ILE A 166 -14.06 7.91 -4.23
N GLN A 167 -14.98 6.97 -4.42
CA GLN A 167 -16.40 7.16 -4.22
C GLN A 167 -16.84 6.41 -2.97
N TYR A 168 -17.54 7.12 -2.09
CA TYR A 168 -18.03 6.57 -0.83
C TYR A 168 -19.53 6.37 -0.89
N GLN A 169 -20.00 5.29 -0.30
CA GLN A 169 -21.41 5.03 -0.06
C GLN A 169 -21.62 4.72 1.42
N ASP A 170 -22.60 5.40 2.04
CA ASP A 170 -23.03 5.11 3.41
C ASP A 170 -24.22 4.14 3.33
N THR A 171 -24.03 2.92 3.83
CA THR A 171 -25.05 1.86 3.85
C THR A 171 -25.68 1.68 5.22
N THR A 172 -25.37 2.54 6.20
CA THR A 172 -25.92 2.41 7.54
C THR A 172 -27.41 2.77 7.60
N SER A 173 -28.19 1.82 8.06
CA SER A 173 -29.63 2.01 8.44
C SER A 173 -29.82 2.45 9.89
N LYS A 174 -28.75 2.53 10.72
CA LYS A 174 -28.80 2.87 12.15
C LYS A 174 -28.56 4.35 12.37
N THR A 175 -29.26 4.92 13.36
CA THR A 175 -29.04 6.28 13.87
C THR A 175 -27.57 6.45 14.26
N ASN A 176 -26.84 7.17 13.43
CA ASN A 176 -25.45 7.51 13.73
C ASN A 176 -25.40 8.52 14.87
N THR A 177 -24.44 8.38 15.76
CA THR A 177 -24.13 9.44 16.73
C THR A 177 -23.66 10.69 15.98
N LYS A 178 -23.76 11.87 16.61
CA LYS A 178 -23.20 13.10 16.04
C LYS A 178 -21.72 12.94 15.66
N LEU A 179 -20.97 12.17 16.48
CA LEU A 179 -19.57 11.86 16.27
C LEU A 179 -19.37 11.02 15.00
N ASP A 180 -20.14 9.94 14.82
CA ASP A 180 -20.06 9.10 13.61
C ASP A 180 -20.30 9.93 12.35
N THR A 181 -21.29 10.85 12.40
CA THR A 181 -21.58 11.73 11.28
C THR A 181 -20.40 12.63 10.93
N ILE A 182 -19.70 13.16 11.93
CA ILE A 182 -18.51 14.01 11.74
C ILE A 182 -17.37 13.18 11.13
N ILE A 183 -17.09 12.00 11.70
CA ILE A 183 -16.02 11.10 11.22
C ILE A 183 -16.28 10.70 9.76
N LYS A 184 -17.51 10.30 9.43
CA LYS A 184 -17.89 9.94 8.05
C LYS A 184 -17.67 11.10 7.08
N LYS A 185 -18.10 12.30 7.43
CA LYS A 185 -17.86 13.50 6.61
C LYS A 185 -16.38 13.78 6.40
N VAL A 186 -15.57 13.64 7.44
CA VAL A 186 -14.12 13.82 7.36
C VAL A 186 -13.49 12.79 6.42
N ILE A 187 -13.88 11.52 6.52
CA ILE A 187 -13.40 10.46 5.63
C ILE A 187 -13.83 10.75 4.18
N GLN A 188 -15.08 11.10 3.94
CA GLN A 188 -15.63 11.35 2.60
C GLN A 188 -14.99 12.54 1.87
N ARG A 189 -14.40 13.49 2.60
CA ARG A 189 -13.62 14.59 2.00
C ARG A 189 -12.33 14.14 1.35
N ASN A 190 -11.78 13.01 1.78
CA ASN A 190 -10.52 12.48 1.25
C ASN A 190 -10.79 11.65 -0.01
N LYS A 191 -10.49 12.22 -1.18
CA LYS A 191 -10.68 11.57 -2.49
C LYS A 191 -9.43 10.82 -2.98
N THR A 192 -8.32 10.97 -2.26
CA THR A 192 -7.04 10.33 -2.57
C THR A 192 -6.36 9.88 -1.29
N ILE A 193 -5.70 8.73 -1.32
CA ILE A 193 -4.89 8.19 -0.23
C ILE A 193 -3.54 7.79 -0.81
N ASP A 194 -2.47 8.30 -0.24
CA ASP A 194 -1.10 7.94 -0.60
C ASP A 194 -0.45 7.18 0.56
N CYS A 195 0.20 6.07 0.22
CA CYS A 195 0.90 5.23 1.18
C CYS A 195 2.24 4.80 0.59
N MET A 196 3.29 4.84 1.41
CA MET A 196 4.63 4.37 1.07
C MET A 196 5.01 3.23 2.00
N ILE A 197 5.42 2.11 1.42
CA ILE A 197 5.97 0.97 2.12
C ILE A 197 7.45 0.91 1.80
N THR A 198 8.30 0.93 2.82
CA THR A 198 9.75 0.74 2.68
C THR A 198 10.13 -0.62 3.25
N LEU A 199 10.88 -1.39 2.46
CA LEU A 199 11.42 -2.68 2.87
C LEU A 199 12.94 -2.57 3.00
N SER A 200 13.49 -3.23 4.02
CA SER A 200 14.93 -3.36 4.24
C SER A 200 15.23 -4.66 4.99
N GLY A 201 16.51 -4.96 5.22
CA GLY A 201 16.88 -6.15 5.98
C GLY A 201 17.30 -7.33 5.11
N THR A 202 16.84 -8.53 5.41
CA THR A 202 17.12 -9.75 4.63
C THR A 202 15.82 -10.44 4.22
N PRO A 203 15.81 -11.29 3.17
CA PRO A 203 14.62 -12.06 2.79
C PRO A 203 14.03 -12.93 3.91
N LYS A 204 14.88 -13.41 4.84
CA LYS A 204 14.42 -14.22 5.99
C LYS A 204 13.89 -13.37 7.14
N SER A 205 14.34 -12.11 7.25
CA SER A 205 13.93 -11.19 8.30
C SER A 205 13.79 -9.78 7.70
N PRO A 206 12.71 -9.52 6.94
CA PRO A 206 12.47 -8.21 6.35
C PRO A 206 11.98 -7.22 7.42
N ASN A 207 12.53 -6.02 7.40
CA ASN A 207 12.02 -4.87 8.12
C ASN A 207 11.06 -4.09 7.22
N LEU A 208 9.87 -3.82 7.72
CA LEU A 208 8.81 -3.14 6.97
C LEU A 208 8.43 -1.85 7.70
N SER A 209 8.47 -0.74 6.99
CA SER A 209 7.98 0.55 7.47
C SER A 209 6.87 1.05 6.54
N ILE A 210 5.76 1.49 7.13
CA ILE A 210 4.61 2.01 6.40
C ILE A 210 4.37 3.45 6.82
N SER A 211 4.31 4.36 5.86
CA SER A 211 3.91 5.75 6.05
C SER A 211 2.74 6.10 5.14
N SER A 212 1.82 6.93 5.62
CA SER A 212 0.66 7.39 4.86
C SER A 212 0.38 8.85 5.14
N ASP A 213 -0.21 9.54 4.19
CA ASP A 213 -0.67 10.91 4.32
C ASP A 213 -2.08 11.01 4.94
N ILE A 214 -2.75 9.86 5.13
CA ILE A 214 -4.14 9.81 5.59
C ILE A 214 -4.32 10.45 6.97
N ASP A 215 -3.36 10.25 7.88
CA ASP A 215 -3.44 10.82 9.23
C ASP A 215 -3.44 12.34 9.19
N LYS A 216 -2.56 12.93 8.38
CA LYS A 216 -2.50 14.39 8.19
C LYS A 216 -3.76 14.94 7.53
N LYS A 217 -4.27 14.24 6.51
CA LYS A 217 -5.50 14.62 5.80
C LYS A 217 -6.72 14.54 6.71
N ILE A 218 -6.83 13.51 7.53
CA ILE A 218 -7.91 13.35 8.51
C ILE A 218 -7.82 14.47 9.58
N GLN A 219 -6.66 14.72 10.15
CA GLN A 219 -6.47 15.80 11.13
C GLN A 219 -6.85 17.17 10.55
N PHE A 220 -6.42 17.48 9.34
CA PHE A 220 -6.77 18.73 8.65
C PHE A 220 -8.28 18.83 8.43
N SER A 221 -8.91 17.81 7.87
CA SER A 221 -10.33 17.77 7.59
C SER A 221 -11.17 17.85 8.88
N LEU A 222 -10.70 17.23 9.96
CA LEU A 222 -11.32 17.31 11.27
C LEU A 222 -11.30 18.73 11.83
N LYS A 223 -10.13 19.40 11.75
CA LYS A 223 -9.97 20.79 12.17
C LYS A 223 -10.90 21.72 11.38
N GLU A 224 -11.04 21.52 10.08
CA GLU A 224 -11.96 22.30 9.25
C GLU A 224 -13.42 22.07 9.63
N GLU A 225 -13.83 20.82 9.83
CA GLU A 225 -15.22 20.49 10.21
C GLU A 225 -15.56 21.08 11.59
N THR A 226 -14.65 20.95 12.56
CA THR A 226 -14.80 21.53 13.89
C THR A 226 -14.93 23.06 13.83
N ASN A 227 -14.08 23.71 13.03
CA ASN A 227 -14.15 25.16 12.83
C ASN A 227 -15.47 25.59 12.14
N ALA A 228 -15.96 24.80 11.18
CA ALA A 228 -17.25 25.06 10.52
C ALA A 228 -18.43 24.98 11.52
N ILE A 229 -18.46 23.93 12.36
CA ILE A 229 -19.46 23.77 13.42
C ILE A 229 -19.38 24.93 14.42
N LEU A 230 -18.18 25.33 14.83
CA LEU A 230 -17.96 26.47 15.73
C LEU A 230 -18.49 27.78 15.13
N ARG A 231 -18.21 28.04 13.86
CA ARG A 231 -18.71 29.23 13.14
C ARG A 231 -20.23 29.23 13.07
N GLN A 232 -20.86 28.11 12.73
CA GLN A 232 -22.32 27.96 12.67
C GLN A 232 -22.96 28.21 14.04
N LYS A 233 -22.40 27.60 15.12
CA LYS A 233 -22.92 27.84 16.49
C LYS A 233 -22.74 29.29 16.92
N LYS A 234 -21.62 29.93 16.64
CA LYS A 234 -21.38 31.36 16.93
C LYS A 234 -22.38 32.25 16.16
N GLN A 235 -22.65 31.95 14.90
CA GLN A 235 -23.64 32.68 14.10
C GLN A 235 -25.07 32.50 14.62
N ALA A 236 -25.44 31.24 15.00
CA ALA A 236 -26.75 30.98 15.59
C ALA A 236 -26.95 31.76 16.91
N ILE A 237 -25.96 31.68 17.81
CA ILE A 237 -25.99 32.45 19.07
C ILE A 237 -26.11 33.97 18.81
N LYS A 238 -25.29 34.48 17.85
CA LYS A 238 -25.36 35.91 17.47
C LYS A 238 -26.75 36.30 16.94
N LYS A 239 -27.38 35.41 16.14
CA LYS A 239 -28.72 35.63 15.61
C LYS A 239 -29.78 35.60 16.70
N GLU A 240 -29.72 34.68 17.64
CA GLU A 240 -30.61 34.61 18.80
C GLU A 240 -30.44 35.82 19.71
N LEU A 241 -29.20 36.22 19.93
CA LEU A 241 -28.83 37.38 20.70
C LEU A 241 -29.42 38.65 20.11
N ASN A 242 -29.21 38.86 18.79
CA ASN A 242 -29.76 40.02 18.10
C ASN A 242 -31.27 40.06 18.18
N LYS A 243 -31.96 38.90 18.08
CA LYS A 243 -33.42 38.81 18.24
C LYS A 243 -33.87 39.18 19.67
N ALA A 244 -33.13 38.75 20.69
CA ALA A 244 -33.43 39.08 22.08
C ALA A 244 -33.20 40.59 22.37
N ILE A 245 -32.11 41.16 21.85
CA ILE A 245 -31.80 42.60 21.95
C ILE A 245 -32.94 43.44 21.37
N THR A 246 -33.39 43.08 20.16
CA THR A 246 -34.47 43.84 19.48
C THR A 246 -35.79 43.78 20.25
N LYS A 247 -36.00 42.78 21.09
CA LYS A 247 -37.22 42.57 21.84
C LYS A 247 -37.26 43.27 23.20
N GLU A 248 -36.10 43.54 23.80
CA GLU A 248 -36.02 44.06 25.19
C GLU A 248 -35.03 45.23 25.37
N GLU A 249 -35.01 46.17 24.48
CA GLU A 249 -34.02 47.24 24.34
C GLU A 249 -33.76 48.16 25.56
N LYS A 250 -34.45 48.03 26.67
CA LYS A 250 -34.32 49.00 27.80
C LYS A 250 -33.96 48.49 29.20
N VAL A 251 -34.00 47.20 29.48
CA VAL A 251 -33.86 46.75 30.89
C VAL A 251 -32.70 45.76 31.14
N LEU A 252 -32.06 45.21 30.14
CA LEU A 252 -31.28 43.99 30.28
C LEU A 252 -29.76 44.04 29.98
N THR A 253 -29.19 45.21 29.68
CA THR A 253 -27.78 45.28 29.22
C THR A 253 -26.78 44.59 30.16
N ALA A 254 -26.92 44.75 31.44
CA ALA A 254 -25.96 44.16 32.41
C ALA A 254 -26.22 42.68 32.69
N GLN A 255 -27.46 42.22 32.81
CA GLN A 255 -27.80 40.79 32.96
C GLN A 255 -27.53 40.04 31.65
N PHE A 256 -27.78 40.67 30.55
CA PHE A 256 -27.61 40.13 29.23
C PHE A 256 -26.14 39.82 28.90
N THR A 257 -25.23 40.75 29.21
CA THR A 257 -23.77 40.52 29.00
C THR A 257 -23.28 39.33 29.81
N LYS A 258 -23.80 39.13 31.02
CA LYS A 258 -23.43 37.99 31.88
C LYS A 258 -23.96 36.67 31.33
N THR A 259 -25.20 36.63 30.87
CA THR A 259 -25.84 35.45 30.26
C THR A 259 -25.17 35.05 28.95
N TYR A 260 -24.82 36.05 28.13
CA TYR A 260 -24.08 35.83 26.88
C TYR A 260 -22.73 35.21 27.09
N ALA A 261 -21.93 35.78 28.01
CA ALA A 261 -20.61 35.24 28.35
C ALA A 261 -20.72 33.81 28.89
N GLN A 262 -21.75 33.51 29.68
CA GLN A 262 -21.99 32.18 30.22
C GLN A 262 -22.36 31.17 29.10
N THR A 263 -23.23 31.57 28.19
CA THR A 263 -23.69 30.73 27.06
C THR A 263 -22.51 30.37 26.12
N ILE A 264 -21.68 31.37 25.76
CA ILE A 264 -20.47 31.13 24.94
C ILE A 264 -19.55 30.17 25.64
N LYS A 265 -19.22 30.39 26.91
CA LYS A 265 -18.32 29.54 27.68
C LYS A 265 -18.82 28.10 27.78
N ASN A 266 -20.12 27.88 27.88
CA ASN A 266 -20.70 26.53 27.91
C ASN A 266 -20.59 25.85 26.52
N GLN A 267 -20.83 26.58 25.45
CA GLN A 267 -20.70 26.07 24.08
C GLN A 267 -19.24 25.75 23.71
N GLU A 268 -18.32 26.58 24.13
CA GLU A 268 -16.87 26.34 23.94
C GLU A 268 -16.41 25.06 24.66
N LYS A 269 -16.90 24.84 25.90
CA LYS A 269 -16.64 23.61 26.66
C LYS A 269 -17.21 22.36 25.96
N GLU A 270 -18.41 22.46 25.39
CA GLU A 270 -19.03 21.34 24.66
C GLU A 270 -18.25 20.98 23.39
N ILE A 271 -17.80 22.01 22.65
CA ILE A 271 -16.95 21.80 21.48
C ILE A 271 -15.63 21.17 21.86
N GLN A 272 -14.98 21.66 22.93
CA GLN A 272 -13.71 21.12 23.41
C GLN A 272 -13.85 19.66 23.87
N LYS A 273 -15.00 19.29 24.45
CA LYS A 273 -15.32 17.91 24.81
C LYS A 273 -15.48 17.01 23.59
N LEU A 274 -16.15 17.51 22.54
CA LEU A 274 -16.28 16.81 21.25
C LEU A 274 -14.93 16.63 20.56
N GLU A 275 -14.08 17.67 20.56
CA GLU A 275 -12.73 17.60 20.00
C GLU A 275 -11.88 16.51 20.69
N ASN A 276 -11.94 16.42 22.00
CA ASN A 276 -11.23 15.39 22.77
C ASN A 276 -11.77 13.99 22.46
N GLN A 277 -13.10 13.81 22.41
CA GLN A 277 -13.71 12.54 22.04
C GLN A 277 -13.31 12.07 20.65
N ILE A 278 -13.21 12.99 19.69
CA ILE A 278 -12.77 12.70 18.34
C ILE A 278 -11.28 12.30 18.32
N LYS A 279 -10.43 13.02 19.07
CA LYS A 279 -9.00 12.67 19.21
C LYS A 279 -8.82 11.28 19.82
N ASP A 280 -9.55 10.98 20.89
CA ASP A 280 -9.48 9.68 21.55
C ASP A 280 -9.95 8.53 20.63
N HIS A 281 -10.98 8.79 19.81
CA HIS A 281 -11.47 7.82 18.83
C HIS A 281 -10.45 7.60 17.70
N LEU A 282 -9.82 8.66 17.21
CA LEU A 282 -8.75 8.57 16.22
C LEU A 282 -7.54 7.81 16.76
N ASN A 283 -7.16 8.06 18.01
CA ASN A 283 -6.05 7.34 18.66
C ASN A 283 -6.34 5.84 18.87
N LYS A 284 -7.61 5.45 19.00
CA LYS A 284 -8.02 4.03 19.08
C LYS A 284 -8.11 3.36 17.72
N LEU A 285 -8.14 4.14 16.64
CA LEU A 285 -8.18 3.66 15.27
C LEU A 285 -6.79 3.62 14.61
N THR A 286 -5.80 4.23 15.26
CA THR A 286 -4.36 4.15 14.94
C THR A 286 -3.65 3.14 15.81
#